data_71260f2cc6f0a4a40e63b6b81766bc00
#
_entry.id   71260f2cc6f0a4a40e63b6b81766bc00
#
_cell.length_a   1.000
_cell.length_b   1.000
_cell.length_c   1.000
_cell.angle_alpha   90.00
_cell.angle_beta   90.00
_cell.angle_gamma   90.00
#
_symmetry.space_group_name_H-M   'P 1'
#
loop_
_entity.id
_entity.type
_entity.pdbx_description
1 polymer ?
#
loop_
_entity_poly.entity_id
_entity_poly.type
_entity_poly.pdbx_seq_one_letter_code
_entity_poly.pdbx_strand_id
1 'polypeptide(L)'
;ALRDFLCKEGEAVGISGVRFAPGTQPEYMRDYLRQGRLSIQGAGSQLVLEALDAPRWEGPVWDACAGRGGKTLALVELGVPVLAASDTYQPRLRGMRDDAKRLVLKTPPLFCASAAEPALRGTPRTILLDVPCSGLGTLARHPDLRTLRTPGQVAGLVDLQRRILDAVWSYLPSGGHLAYITCTMNPAENEGQIDAFLARTPGASLEKQWQSTPDAFGSDLMYGAMLKKA
;
A
#
# COMPACT_ATOMS: atom_id res chain seq x y z
N ALA A 1 9.45 20.64 -9.20
CA ALA A 1 10.32 20.74 -10.40
C ALA A 1 10.04 19.62 -11.42
N LEU A 2 10.37 18.32 -11.17
CA LEU A 2 10.14 17.26 -12.17
C LEU A 2 8.65 17.00 -12.38
N ARG A 3 7.85 16.90 -11.30
CA ARG A 3 6.41 16.73 -11.38
C ARG A 3 5.74 17.84 -12.18
N ASP A 4 6.09 19.09 -11.91
CA ASP A 4 5.53 20.26 -12.61
C ASP A 4 5.87 20.26 -14.10
N PHE A 5 7.08 19.77 -14.44
CA PHE A 5 7.48 19.56 -15.83
C PHE A 5 6.62 18.48 -16.51
N LEU A 6 6.42 17.34 -15.85
CA LEU A 6 5.63 16.22 -16.37
C LEU A 6 4.14 16.54 -16.46
N CYS A 7 3.61 17.38 -15.57
CA CYS A 7 2.22 17.82 -15.61
C CYS A 7 1.88 18.75 -16.79
N LYS A 8 2.87 19.15 -17.61
CA LYS A 8 2.59 19.85 -18.88
C LYS A 8 2.05 18.89 -19.95
N GLU A 9 2.35 17.59 -19.84
CA GLU A 9 1.97 16.55 -20.81
C GLU A 9 1.09 15.47 -20.18
N GLY A 10 0.99 15.45 -18.85
CA GLY A 10 0.22 14.49 -18.08
C GLY A 10 -0.65 15.17 -17.02
N GLU A 11 -1.44 14.39 -16.31
CA GLU A 11 -2.33 14.83 -15.24
C GLU A 11 -1.75 14.49 -13.87
N ALA A 12 -1.76 15.45 -12.95
CA ALA A 12 -1.33 15.21 -11.57
C ALA A 12 -2.24 14.16 -10.89
N VAL A 13 -1.65 13.23 -10.16
CA VAL A 13 -2.38 12.20 -9.39
C VAL A 13 -1.71 11.95 -8.05
N GLY A 14 -2.50 11.89 -6.99
CA GLY A 14 -2.01 11.67 -5.64
C GLY A 14 -0.97 12.71 -5.22
N ILE A 15 -0.13 12.34 -4.25
CA ILE A 15 0.82 13.26 -3.60
C ILE A 15 1.93 13.69 -4.56
N SER A 16 2.50 12.77 -5.33
CA SER A 16 3.68 13.02 -6.17
C SER A 16 3.59 12.46 -7.59
N GLY A 17 2.50 11.78 -7.92
CA GLY A 17 2.33 11.11 -9.20
C GLY A 17 1.91 12.03 -10.34
N VAL A 18 2.20 11.57 -11.55
CA VAL A 18 1.67 12.10 -12.82
C VAL A 18 1.22 10.92 -13.66
N ARG A 19 0.02 10.96 -14.18
CA ARG A 19 -0.51 9.93 -15.09
C ARG A 19 -0.60 10.47 -16.51
N PHE A 20 -0.45 9.57 -17.45
CA PHE A 20 -0.58 9.84 -18.87
C PHE A 20 -1.72 8.99 -19.44
N ALA A 21 -2.41 9.49 -20.45
CA ALA A 21 -3.36 8.69 -21.19
C ALA A 21 -2.63 7.51 -21.86
N PRO A 22 -3.30 6.36 -22.06
CA PRO A 22 -2.68 5.20 -22.71
C PRO A 22 -2.04 5.56 -24.05
N GLY A 23 -0.77 5.19 -24.24
CA GLY A 23 -0.02 5.44 -25.47
C GLY A 23 0.54 6.86 -25.64
N THR A 24 0.32 7.77 -24.67
CA THR A 24 0.81 9.16 -24.74
C THR A 24 2.05 9.43 -23.88
N GLN A 25 2.66 8.38 -23.30
CA GLN A 25 3.85 8.55 -22.47
C GLN A 25 5.01 9.09 -23.30
N PRO A 26 5.66 10.19 -22.88
CA PRO A 26 6.82 10.74 -23.57
C PRO A 26 7.97 9.72 -23.67
N GLU A 27 8.71 9.71 -24.78
CA GLU A 27 9.81 8.76 -25.01
C GLU A 27 10.91 8.87 -23.95
N TYR A 28 11.20 10.07 -23.45
CA TYR A 28 12.20 10.31 -22.40
C TYR A 28 11.88 9.64 -21.07
N MET A 29 10.64 9.18 -20.84
CA MET A 29 10.25 8.50 -19.61
C MET A 29 11.07 7.24 -19.32
N ARG A 30 11.47 6.51 -20.38
CA ARG A 30 12.34 5.31 -20.24
C ARG A 30 13.70 5.67 -19.66
N ASP A 31 14.27 6.78 -20.09
CA ASP A 31 15.56 7.25 -19.58
C ASP A 31 15.45 7.76 -18.15
N TYR A 32 14.39 8.48 -17.82
CA TYR A 32 14.12 8.91 -16.45
C TYR A 32 13.92 7.73 -15.50
N LEU A 33 13.25 6.66 -15.95
CA LEU A 33 13.15 5.41 -15.18
C LEU A 33 14.53 4.80 -14.92
N ARG A 34 15.35 4.65 -15.98
CA ARG A 34 16.70 4.08 -15.87
C ARG A 34 17.60 4.90 -14.96
N GLN A 35 17.50 6.21 -15.04
CA GLN A 35 18.26 7.16 -14.20
C GLN A 35 17.77 7.25 -12.76
N GLY A 36 16.68 6.56 -12.39
CA GLY A 36 16.11 6.62 -11.06
C GLY A 36 15.43 7.94 -10.72
N ARG A 37 15.08 8.75 -11.71
CA ARG A 37 14.40 10.04 -11.52
C ARG A 37 12.91 9.88 -11.25
N LEU A 38 12.37 8.71 -11.54
CA LEU A 38 10.97 8.35 -11.29
C LEU A 38 10.79 6.84 -11.16
N SER A 39 9.63 6.44 -10.66
CA SER A 39 9.18 5.05 -10.58
C SER A 39 7.79 4.90 -11.20
N ILE A 40 7.42 3.68 -11.58
CA ILE A 40 6.06 3.36 -12.02
C ILE A 40 5.29 2.84 -10.84
N GLN A 41 4.15 3.46 -10.56
CA GLN A 41 3.20 3.05 -9.53
C GLN A 41 1.77 3.22 -10.05
N GLY A 42 0.86 2.34 -9.65
CA GLY A 42 -0.57 2.51 -9.97
C GLY A 42 -1.14 3.79 -9.33
N ALA A 43 -1.99 4.51 -10.06
CA ALA A 43 -2.63 5.74 -9.56
C ALA A 43 -3.42 5.48 -8.27
N GLY A 44 -4.15 4.37 -8.16
CA GLY A 44 -4.86 3.98 -6.96
C GLY A 44 -3.96 3.91 -5.72
N SER A 45 -2.71 3.42 -5.87
CA SER A 45 -1.75 3.38 -4.76
C SER A 45 -1.31 4.77 -4.30
N GLN A 46 -1.22 5.76 -5.20
CA GLN A 46 -0.95 7.16 -4.84
C GLN A 46 -2.15 7.78 -4.13
N LEU A 47 -3.35 7.55 -4.67
CA LEU A 47 -4.59 8.12 -4.14
C LEU A 47 -4.92 7.59 -2.74
N VAL A 48 -4.72 6.29 -2.46
CA VAL A 48 -5.00 5.75 -1.12
C VAL A 48 -4.02 6.29 -0.08
N LEU A 49 -2.74 6.49 -0.42
CA LEU A 49 -1.77 7.12 0.49
C LEU A 49 -2.12 8.57 0.77
N GLU A 50 -2.56 9.32 -0.25
CA GLU A 50 -3.05 10.69 -0.09
C GLU A 50 -4.30 10.73 0.79
N ALA A 51 -5.28 9.88 0.48
CA ALA A 51 -6.54 9.80 1.20
C ALA A 51 -6.35 9.45 2.68
N LEU A 52 -5.37 8.61 3.01
CA LEU A 52 -5.00 8.26 4.38
C LEU A 52 -3.99 9.24 5.01
N ASP A 53 -3.68 10.35 4.33
CA ASP A 53 -2.81 11.42 4.82
C ASP A 53 -1.37 10.94 5.14
N ALA A 54 -0.84 10.07 4.30
CA ALA A 54 0.46 9.42 4.51
C ALA A 54 1.64 10.39 4.82
N PRO A 55 1.72 11.63 4.25
CA PRO A 55 2.77 12.57 4.60
C PRO A 55 2.78 13.00 6.07
N ARG A 56 1.66 12.82 6.79
CA ARG A 56 1.52 13.16 8.20
C ARG A 56 1.59 11.98 9.15
N TRP A 57 1.84 10.77 8.62
CA TRP A 57 1.94 9.59 9.48
C TRP A 57 3.08 9.73 10.47
N GLU A 58 2.76 9.48 11.73
CA GLU A 58 3.77 9.42 12.76
C GLU A 58 4.64 8.17 12.58
N GLY A 59 5.94 8.40 12.36
CA GLY A 59 6.92 7.34 12.32
C GLY A 59 7.42 6.93 13.71
N PRO A 60 8.12 5.80 13.80
CA PRO A 60 8.56 4.96 12.69
C PRO A 60 7.44 4.04 12.15
N VAL A 61 7.38 3.88 10.84
CA VAL A 61 6.39 3.02 10.15
C VAL A 61 6.96 1.62 9.93
N TRP A 62 6.17 0.60 10.18
CA TRP A 62 6.45 -0.76 9.72
C TRP A 62 5.50 -1.12 8.58
N ASP A 63 6.03 -1.41 7.39
CA ASP A 63 5.26 -1.97 6.28
C ASP A 63 5.32 -3.50 6.37
N ALA A 64 4.23 -4.12 6.82
CA ALA A 64 4.19 -5.53 7.14
C ALA A 64 3.84 -6.44 5.94
N CYS A 65 3.39 -5.85 4.82
CA CYS A 65 3.03 -6.56 3.59
C CYS A 65 3.63 -5.84 2.36
N ALA A 66 4.92 -5.54 2.42
CA ALA A 66 5.57 -4.54 1.58
C ALA A 66 5.65 -4.88 0.08
N GLY A 67 5.54 -6.15 -0.29
CA GLY A 67 5.69 -6.57 -1.69
C GLY A 67 7.01 -6.10 -2.29
N ARG A 68 6.97 -5.47 -3.46
CA ARG A 68 8.12 -4.83 -4.10
C ARG A 68 8.44 -3.43 -3.58
N GLY A 69 7.74 -2.97 -2.55
CA GLY A 69 8.06 -1.71 -1.89
C GLY A 69 7.44 -0.46 -2.53
N GLY A 70 6.44 -0.59 -3.37
CA GLY A 70 5.84 0.58 -4.01
C GLY A 70 5.33 1.62 -3.01
N LYS A 71 4.62 1.20 -1.96
CA LYS A 71 4.15 2.08 -0.89
C LYS A 71 5.27 2.42 0.12
N THR A 72 6.10 1.44 0.48
CA THR A 72 7.27 1.66 1.35
C THR A 72 8.19 2.76 0.82
N LEU A 73 8.59 2.67 -0.46
CA LEU A 73 9.50 3.65 -1.07
C LEU A 73 8.83 5.02 -1.24
N ALA A 74 7.52 5.06 -1.52
CA ALA A 74 6.77 6.31 -1.52
C ALA A 74 6.80 6.99 -0.15
N LEU A 75 6.66 6.25 0.96
CA LEU A 75 6.81 6.81 2.31
C LEU A 75 8.24 7.35 2.55
N VAL A 76 9.27 6.62 2.10
CA VAL A 76 10.67 7.08 2.20
C VAL A 76 10.88 8.38 1.41
N GLU A 77 10.33 8.48 0.18
CA GLU A 77 10.38 9.72 -0.64
C GLU A 77 9.68 10.90 0.03
N LEU A 78 8.59 10.64 0.77
CA LEU A 78 7.86 11.65 1.53
C LEU A 78 8.57 12.06 2.83
N GLY A 79 9.71 11.43 3.16
CA GLY A 79 10.45 11.69 4.39
C GLY A 79 9.83 11.05 5.64
N VAL A 80 8.85 10.17 5.50
CA VAL A 80 8.26 9.44 6.62
C VAL A 80 9.27 8.39 7.10
N PRO A 81 9.62 8.36 8.40
CA PRO A 81 10.57 7.39 8.92
C PRO A 81 10.02 5.96 8.83
N VAL A 82 10.69 5.08 8.09
CA VAL A 82 10.33 3.66 7.98
C VAL A 82 11.26 2.83 8.86
N LEU A 83 10.67 2.14 9.87
CA LEU A 83 11.38 1.25 10.80
C LEU A 83 11.88 0.00 10.08
N ALA A 84 10.98 -0.63 9.32
CA ALA A 84 11.26 -1.85 8.59
C ALA A 84 10.18 -2.10 7.52
N ALA A 85 10.49 -2.98 6.57
CA ALA A 85 9.54 -3.54 5.63
C ALA A 85 9.68 -5.06 5.55
N SER A 86 8.57 -5.77 5.54
CA SER A 86 8.54 -7.24 5.50
C SER A 86 7.56 -7.77 4.46
N ASP A 87 7.88 -8.94 3.91
CA ASP A 87 7.02 -9.70 3.01
C ASP A 87 7.36 -11.19 3.14
N THR A 88 6.44 -12.07 2.80
CA THR A 88 6.66 -13.52 2.81
C THR A 88 7.57 -13.99 1.67
N TYR A 89 7.72 -13.19 0.60
CA TYR A 89 8.43 -13.58 -0.60
C TYR A 89 9.71 -12.79 -0.81
N GLN A 90 10.84 -13.38 -0.42
CA GLN A 90 12.17 -12.75 -0.46
C GLN A 90 12.55 -12.08 -1.81
N PRO A 91 12.21 -12.63 -3.00
CA PRO A 91 12.52 -11.95 -4.26
C PRO A 91 11.86 -10.58 -4.40
N ARG A 92 10.67 -10.35 -3.82
CA ARG A 92 10.04 -9.02 -3.82
C ARG A 92 10.86 -8.02 -3.00
N LEU A 93 11.35 -8.44 -1.83
CA LEU A 93 12.21 -7.61 -0.97
C LEU A 93 13.56 -7.27 -1.65
N ARG A 94 14.13 -8.23 -2.42
CA ARG A 94 15.30 -7.94 -3.24
C ARG A 94 14.99 -6.88 -4.30
N GLY A 95 13.86 -7.03 -5.02
CA GLY A 95 13.41 -6.03 -5.97
C GLY A 95 13.21 -4.64 -5.36
N MET A 96 12.68 -4.55 -4.13
CA MET A 96 12.57 -3.29 -3.39
C MET A 96 13.95 -2.66 -3.13
N ARG A 97 14.95 -3.47 -2.74
CA ARG A 97 16.33 -3.00 -2.53
C ARG A 97 16.93 -2.44 -3.81
N ASP A 98 16.73 -3.13 -4.94
CA ASP A 98 17.23 -2.71 -6.24
C ASP A 98 16.55 -1.41 -6.69
N ASP A 99 15.24 -1.30 -6.50
CA ASP A 99 14.48 -0.08 -6.80
C ASP A 99 14.90 1.09 -5.89
N ALA A 100 15.10 0.87 -4.59
CA ALA A 100 15.60 1.89 -3.68
C ALA A 100 16.98 2.40 -4.11
N LYS A 101 17.89 1.48 -4.49
CA LYS A 101 19.22 1.84 -5.02
C LYS A 101 19.13 2.67 -6.30
N ARG A 102 18.28 2.25 -7.25
CA ARG A 102 18.05 2.97 -8.51
C ARG A 102 17.50 4.38 -8.28
N LEU A 103 16.58 4.53 -7.32
CA LEU A 103 15.95 5.81 -6.94
C LEU A 103 16.82 6.67 -6.00
N VAL A 104 18.00 6.18 -5.62
CA VAL A 104 18.90 6.84 -4.66
C VAL A 104 18.19 7.09 -3.29
N LEU A 105 17.34 6.15 -2.89
CA LEU A 105 16.64 6.19 -1.62
C LEU A 105 17.32 5.31 -0.57
N LYS A 106 17.18 5.70 0.69
CA LYS A 106 17.63 4.86 1.81
C LYS A 106 16.73 3.63 1.91
N THR A 107 17.30 2.45 1.72
CA THR A 107 16.57 1.20 1.94
C THR A 107 16.32 1.00 3.43
N PRO A 108 15.05 0.84 3.89
CA PRO A 108 14.80 0.48 5.27
C PRO A 108 15.28 -0.95 5.56
N PRO A 109 15.42 -1.37 6.82
CA PRO A 109 15.62 -2.77 7.19
C PRO A 109 14.58 -3.67 6.55
N LEU A 110 15.01 -4.74 5.86
CA LEU A 110 14.15 -5.70 5.17
C LEU A 110 14.28 -7.08 5.81
N PHE A 111 13.16 -7.74 6.07
CA PHE A 111 13.15 -9.12 6.55
C PHE A 111 11.99 -9.93 5.97
N CYS A 112 12.22 -11.23 5.79
CA CYS A 112 11.23 -12.16 5.27
C CYS A 112 10.43 -12.76 6.43
N ALA A 113 9.12 -12.41 6.51
CA ALA A 113 8.20 -12.93 7.51
C ALA A 113 6.76 -12.78 7.05
N SER A 114 5.87 -13.61 7.59
CA SER A 114 4.42 -13.46 7.46
C SER A 114 3.92 -12.39 8.42
N ALA A 115 3.07 -11.48 7.95
CA ALA A 115 2.40 -10.54 8.85
C ALA A 115 1.36 -11.21 9.77
N ALA A 116 0.94 -12.45 9.48
CA ALA A 116 0.13 -13.26 10.39
C ALA A 116 0.94 -13.92 11.51
N GLU A 117 2.28 -13.97 11.35
CA GLU A 117 3.26 -14.49 12.32
C GLU A 117 4.45 -13.53 12.39
N PRO A 118 4.24 -12.31 12.92
CA PRO A 118 5.22 -11.26 12.81
C PRO A 118 6.51 -11.55 13.58
N ALA A 119 7.65 -11.13 13.00
CA ALA A 119 8.98 -11.25 13.60
C ALA A 119 9.70 -9.89 13.74
N LEU A 120 8.94 -8.81 13.87
CA LEU A 120 9.50 -7.47 14.02
C LEU A 120 10.21 -7.31 15.37
N ARG A 121 11.40 -6.69 15.33
CA ARG A 121 12.04 -6.14 16.53
C ARG A 121 11.90 -4.61 16.51
N GLY A 122 11.32 -4.06 17.57
CA GLY A 122 11.05 -2.63 17.69
C GLY A 122 9.56 -2.31 17.76
N THR A 123 9.25 -1.06 18.05
CA THR A 123 7.88 -0.57 18.26
C THR A 123 7.54 0.46 17.19
N PRO A 124 6.73 0.13 16.19
CA PRO A 124 6.25 1.10 15.21
C PRO A 124 5.20 2.03 15.83
N ARG A 125 5.18 3.29 15.42
CA ARG A 125 4.06 4.21 15.72
C ARG A 125 2.93 4.03 14.71
N THR A 126 3.27 3.67 13.48
CA THR A 126 2.29 3.35 12.43
C THR A 126 2.63 2.01 11.79
N ILE A 127 1.62 1.19 11.54
CA ILE A 127 1.75 -0.05 10.75
C ILE A 127 1.01 0.16 9.43
N LEU A 128 1.69 -0.10 8.31
CA LEU A 128 1.09 -0.18 6.98
C LEU A 128 0.81 -1.65 6.64
N LEU A 129 -0.43 -1.93 6.29
CA LEU A 129 -0.91 -3.22 5.83
C LEU A 129 -1.50 -3.09 4.41
N ASP A 130 -0.70 -3.26 3.38
CA ASP A 130 -1.20 -3.51 2.02
C ASP A 130 -1.46 -5.02 1.90
N VAL A 131 -2.59 -5.46 2.46
CA VAL A 131 -2.82 -6.89 2.71
C VAL A 131 -3.03 -7.69 1.42
N PRO A 132 -2.65 -8.98 1.40
CA PRO A 132 -3.04 -9.86 0.33
C PRO A 132 -4.57 -9.91 0.22
N CYS A 133 -5.11 -9.60 -0.96
CA CYS A 133 -6.54 -9.52 -1.23
C CYS A 133 -6.89 -10.16 -2.57
N SER A 134 -8.17 -10.25 -2.91
CA SER A 134 -8.64 -10.85 -4.16
C SER A 134 -8.12 -10.14 -5.41
N GLY A 135 -7.76 -8.86 -5.31
CA GLY A 135 -7.26 -8.06 -6.42
C GLY A 135 -8.35 -7.61 -7.39
N LEU A 136 -9.63 -7.78 -7.04
CA LEU A 136 -10.75 -7.48 -7.95
C LEU A 136 -10.90 -5.98 -8.28
N GLY A 137 -10.16 -5.10 -7.62
CA GLY A 137 -10.02 -3.69 -8.00
C GLY A 137 -9.04 -3.45 -9.14
N THR A 138 -8.26 -4.48 -9.57
CA THR A 138 -7.23 -4.37 -10.60
C THR A 138 -7.63 -5.00 -11.94
N LEU A 139 -8.92 -5.25 -12.15
CA LEU A 139 -9.46 -5.95 -13.33
C LEU A 139 -9.12 -5.26 -14.66
N ALA A 140 -8.92 -3.94 -14.66
CA ALA A 140 -8.50 -3.22 -15.87
C ALA A 140 -7.12 -3.68 -16.38
N ARG A 141 -6.23 -4.11 -15.47
CA ARG A 141 -4.89 -4.63 -15.80
C ARG A 141 -4.79 -6.15 -15.76
N HIS A 142 -5.66 -6.78 -14.99
CA HIS A 142 -5.69 -8.23 -14.72
C HIS A 142 -7.09 -8.79 -14.93
N PRO A 143 -7.64 -8.77 -16.18
CA PRO A 143 -9.02 -9.20 -16.44
C PRO A 143 -9.27 -10.69 -16.17
N ASP A 144 -8.23 -11.51 -16.19
CA ASP A 144 -8.22 -12.93 -15.86
C ASP A 144 -8.65 -13.22 -14.41
N LEU A 145 -8.48 -12.28 -13.48
CA LEU A 145 -8.92 -12.44 -12.10
C LEU A 145 -10.43 -12.71 -11.95
N ARG A 146 -11.25 -12.26 -12.93
CA ARG A 146 -12.70 -12.56 -12.94
C ARG A 146 -13.01 -14.06 -12.96
N THR A 147 -12.16 -14.84 -13.62
CA THR A 147 -12.32 -16.30 -13.77
C THR A 147 -11.47 -17.09 -12.80
N LEU A 148 -10.34 -16.52 -12.38
CA LEU A 148 -9.41 -17.20 -11.48
C LEU A 148 -9.83 -17.13 -10.01
N ARG A 149 -10.64 -16.14 -9.59
CA ARG A 149 -11.06 -15.98 -8.20
C ARG A 149 -12.35 -16.73 -7.91
N THR A 150 -12.26 -17.74 -7.06
CA THR A 150 -13.44 -18.48 -6.56
C THR A 150 -13.89 -17.91 -5.21
N PRO A 151 -15.19 -18.08 -4.83
CA PRO A 151 -15.67 -17.66 -3.50
C PRO A 151 -14.86 -18.25 -2.35
N GLY A 152 -14.44 -19.52 -2.44
CA GLY A 152 -13.61 -20.17 -1.41
C GLY A 152 -12.22 -19.54 -1.27
N GLN A 153 -11.59 -19.14 -2.38
CA GLN A 153 -10.32 -18.41 -2.33
C GLN A 153 -10.48 -17.04 -1.67
N VAL A 154 -11.57 -16.33 -1.97
CA VAL A 154 -11.86 -15.03 -1.34
C VAL A 154 -12.10 -15.19 0.16
N ALA A 155 -12.86 -16.20 0.59
CA ALA A 155 -13.06 -16.50 2.01
C ALA A 155 -11.74 -16.80 2.72
N GLY A 156 -10.82 -17.54 2.08
CA GLY A 156 -9.48 -17.79 2.62
C GLY A 156 -8.64 -16.52 2.76
N LEU A 157 -8.79 -15.55 1.84
CA LEU A 157 -8.13 -14.25 1.95
C LEU A 157 -8.71 -13.41 3.09
N VAL A 158 -10.02 -13.39 3.25
CA VAL A 158 -10.69 -12.72 4.38
C VAL A 158 -10.20 -13.26 5.73
N ASP A 159 -10.07 -14.60 5.86
CA ASP A 159 -9.51 -15.19 7.09
C ASP A 159 -8.03 -14.82 7.29
N LEU A 160 -7.22 -14.83 6.23
CA LEU A 160 -5.83 -14.41 6.30
C LEU A 160 -5.70 -12.94 6.73
N GLN A 161 -6.49 -12.05 6.17
CA GLN A 161 -6.53 -10.62 6.53
C GLN A 161 -6.91 -10.44 8.00
N ARG A 162 -7.91 -11.19 8.49
CA ARG A 162 -8.29 -11.19 9.91
C ARG A 162 -7.10 -11.59 10.79
N ARG A 163 -6.39 -12.67 10.48
CA ARG A 163 -5.22 -13.14 11.24
C ARG A 163 -4.08 -12.13 11.21
N ILE A 164 -3.85 -11.47 10.07
CA ILE A 164 -2.84 -10.41 9.94
C ILE A 164 -3.18 -9.23 10.85
N LEU A 165 -4.42 -8.72 10.80
CA LEU A 165 -4.88 -7.61 11.64
C LEU A 165 -4.68 -7.94 13.14
N ASP A 166 -5.14 -9.11 13.56
CA ASP A 166 -5.03 -9.54 14.96
C ASP A 166 -3.56 -9.66 15.42
N ALA A 167 -2.69 -10.20 14.57
CA ALA A 167 -1.28 -10.42 14.90
C ALA A 167 -0.49 -9.10 15.01
N VAL A 168 -0.63 -8.20 14.03
CA VAL A 168 0.17 -6.96 14.01
C VAL A 168 -0.32 -5.92 15.01
N TRP A 169 -1.61 -5.95 15.41
CA TRP A 169 -2.17 -5.00 16.35
C TRP A 169 -1.45 -4.97 17.70
N SER A 170 -0.92 -6.11 18.13
CA SER A 170 -0.16 -6.22 19.37
C SER A 170 1.15 -5.41 19.38
N TYR A 171 1.71 -5.11 18.21
CA TYR A 171 2.95 -4.34 18.05
C TYR A 171 2.75 -2.82 18.16
N LEU A 172 1.52 -2.33 18.05
CA LEU A 172 1.23 -0.91 18.21
C LEU A 172 1.22 -0.53 19.69
N PRO A 173 1.87 0.58 20.07
CA PRO A 173 1.67 1.22 21.37
C PRO A 173 0.31 1.90 21.43
N SER A 174 -0.12 2.32 22.64
CA SER A 174 -1.24 3.25 22.80
C SER A 174 -1.00 4.53 21.98
N GLY A 175 -2.03 5.04 21.35
CA GLY A 175 -1.96 6.17 20.42
C GLY A 175 -1.35 5.82 19.03
N GLY A 176 -0.93 4.58 18.78
CA GLY A 176 -0.40 4.15 17.49
C GLY A 176 -1.49 3.94 16.43
N HIS A 177 -1.10 3.95 15.16
CA HIS A 177 -2.00 3.90 14.01
C HIS A 177 -1.76 2.66 13.15
N LEU A 178 -2.82 2.19 12.48
CA LEU A 178 -2.75 1.11 11.50
C LEU A 178 -3.48 1.54 10.22
N ALA A 179 -2.73 1.63 9.13
CA ALA A 179 -3.28 1.84 7.79
C ALA A 179 -3.54 0.48 7.14
N TYR A 180 -4.80 0.12 6.97
CA TYR A 180 -5.25 -1.08 6.26
C TYR A 180 -5.61 -0.71 4.83
N ILE A 181 -5.04 -1.41 3.84
CA ILE A 181 -5.22 -1.12 2.42
C ILE A 181 -5.48 -2.43 1.66
N THR A 182 -6.41 -2.38 0.71
CA THR A 182 -6.64 -3.45 -0.28
C THR A 182 -6.75 -2.90 -1.69
N CYS A 183 -6.53 -3.74 -2.69
CA CYS A 183 -6.83 -3.46 -4.10
C CYS A 183 -8.04 -4.26 -4.58
N THR A 184 -9.12 -4.24 -3.81
CA THR A 184 -10.38 -4.91 -4.14
C THR A 184 -11.58 -4.03 -3.80
N MET A 185 -12.71 -4.30 -4.43
CA MET A 185 -14.01 -3.66 -4.14
C MET A 185 -14.95 -4.60 -3.38
N ASN A 186 -14.43 -5.73 -2.91
CA ASN A 186 -15.24 -6.70 -2.17
C ASN A 186 -15.46 -6.21 -0.72
N PRO A 187 -16.70 -5.94 -0.30
CA PRO A 187 -17.00 -5.44 1.03
C PRO A 187 -16.49 -6.36 2.16
N ALA A 188 -16.47 -7.68 1.95
CA ALA A 188 -15.99 -8.63 2.95
C ALA A 188 -14.48 -8.50 3.24
N GLU A 189 -13.69 -7.97 2.30
CA GLU A 189 -12.27 -7.71 2.44
C GLU A 189 -11.97 -6.26 2.89
N ASN A 190 -12.97 -5.38 2.86
CA ASN A 190 -12.89 -3.94 3.11
C ASN A 190 -13.60 -3.57 4.42
N GLU A 191 -14.73 -2.86 4.33
CA GLU A 191 -15.50 -2.40 5.48
C GLU A 191 -15.93 -3.54 6.40
N GLY A 192 -16.36 -4.68 5.85
CA GLY A 192 -16.72 -5.85 6.65
C GLY A 192 -15.57 -6.41 7.48
N GLN A 193 -14.34 -6.33 6.97
CA GLN A 193 -13.13 -6.73 7.71
C GLN A 193 -12.84 -5.75 8.87
N ILE A 194 -12.99 -4.44 8.60
CA ILE A 194 -12.76 -3.40 9.59
C ILE A 194 -13.83 -3.43 10.69
N ASP A 195 -15.11 -3.53 10.33
CA ASP A 195 -16.22 -3.61 11.29
C ASP A 195 -16.07 -4.83 12.21
N ALA A 196 -15.76 -5.99 11.63
CA ALA A 196 -15.50 -7.20 12.40
C ALA A 196 -14.27 -7.07 13.32
N PHE A 197 -13.22 -6.35 12.90
CA PHE A 197 -12.05 -6.08 13.71
C PHE A 197 -12.39 -5.16 14.90
N LEU A 198 -13.09 -4.06 14.66
CA LEU A 198 -13.50 -3.10 15.70
C LEU A 198 -14.41 -3.77 16.75
N ALA A 199 -15.35 -4.62 16.30
CA ALA A 199 -16.27 -5.33 17.19
C ALA A 199 -15.57 -6.27 18.18
N ARG A 200 -14.42 -6.86 17.80
CA ARG A 200 -13.67 -7.81 18.64
C ARG A 200 -12.44 -7.23 19.34
N THR A 201 -12.08 -5.97 19.03
CA THR A 201 -10.84 -5.34 19.53
C THR A 201 -11.16 -4.09 20.33
N PRO A 202 -11.44 -4.21 21.64
CA PRO A 202 -11.63 -3.05 22.50
C PRO A 202 -10.42 -2.11 22.45
N GLY A 203 -10.67 -0.81 22.37
CA GLY A 203 -9.61 0.20 22.25
C GLY A 203 -9.13 0.44 20.80
N ALA A 204 -9.69 -0.25 19.82
CA ALA A 204 -9.54 0.13 18.40
C ALA A 204 -10.63 1.11 18.00
N SER A 205 -10.28 2.14 17.24
CA SER A 205 -11.22 3.08 16.63
C SER A 205 -10.88 3.33 15.16
N LEU A 206 -11.89 3.57 14.34
CA LEU A 206 -11.73 3.99 12.95
C LEU A 206 -11.64 5.51 12.91
N GLU A 207 -10.51 6.05 12.43
CA GLU A 207 -10.32 7.50 12.26
C GLU A 207 -10.66 7.97 10.85
N LYS A 208 -10.36 7.14 9.85
CA LYS A 208 -10.55 7.50 8.45
C LYS A 208 -10.83 6.28 7.60
N GLN A 209 -11.70 6.45 6.62
CA GLN A 209 -12.00 5.43 5.62
C GLN A 209 -12.13 6.09 4.26
N TRP A 210 -11.63 5.42 3.23
CA TRP A 210 -11.67 5.90 1.86
C TRP A 210 -11.76 4.73 0.89
N GLN A 211 -12.45 4.96 -0.20
CA GLN A 211 -12.57 4.02 -1.30
C GLN A 211 -12.53 4.79 -2.62
N SER A 212 -11.74 4.28 -3.57
CA SER A 212 -11.68 4.91 -4.89
C SER A 212 -12.96 4.68 -5.68
N THR A 213 -13.27 5.64 -6.55
CA THR A 213 -14.31 5.51 -7.56
C THR A 213 -13.68 5.16 -8.92
N PRO A 214 -14.38 4.43 -9.80
CA PRO A 214 -13.91 4.21 -11.16
C PRO A 214 -13.64 5.54 -11.89
N ASP A 215 -12.55 5.57 -12.64
CA ASP A 215 -12.18 6.73 -13.44
C ASP A 215 -12.04 6.35 -14.94
N ALA A 216 -11.93 7.37 -15.81
CA ALA A 216 -11.79 7.21 -17.24
C ALA A 216 -10.46 6.55 -17.67
N PHE A 217 -9.49 6.43 -16.78
CA PHE A 217 -8.17 5.87 -17.05
C PHE A 217 -8.06 4.38 -16.67
N GLY A 218 -9.12 3.79 -16.08
CA GLY A 218 -9.09 2.42 -15.59
C GLY A 218 -8.07 2.22 -14.47
N SER A 219 -7.94 3.21 -13.58
CA SER A 219 -7.06 3.10 -12.40
C SER A 219 -7.50 1.96 -11.50
N ASP A 220 -6.53 1.34 -10.80
CA ASP A 220 -6.86 0.32 -9.80
C ASP A 220 -7.78 0.90 -8.73
N LEU A 221 -8.83 0.16 -8.43
CA LEU A 221 -9.75 0.50 -7.35
C LEU A 221 -9.17 0.01 -6.02
N MET A 222 -9.03 0.94 -5.09
CA MET A 222 -8.42 0.72 -3.79
C MET A 222 -9.38 1.07 -2.67
N TYR A 223 -9.22 0.40 -1.56
CA TYR A 223 -9.82 0.75 -0.28
C TYR A 223 -8.73 1.04 0.74
N GLY A 224 -8.99 1.96 1.65
CA GLY A 224 -8.08 2.29 2.74
C GLY A 224 -8.83 2.66 4.02
N ALA A 225 -8.35 2.18 5.16
CA ALA A 225 -8.84 2.55 6.48
C ALA A 225 -7.68 2.87 7.42
N MET A 226 -7.81 3.95 8.21
CA MET A 226 -6.88 4.30 9.27
C MET A 226 -7.53 3.99 10.61
N LEU A 227 -6.90 3.09 11.35
CA LEU A 227 -7.30 2.70 12.69
C LEU A 227 -6.35 3.32 13.72
N LYS A 228 -6.86 3.61 14.92
CA LYS A 228 -6.10 4.08 16.07
C LYS A 228 -6.28 3.17 17.26
N LYS A 229 -5.20 2.95 17.98
CA LYS A 229 -5.18 2.22 19.25
C LYS A 229 -5.28 3.21 20.40
N ALA A 230 -6.26 3.01 21.29
CA ALA A 230 -6.44 3.81 22.49
C ALA A 230 -5.23 3.74 23.45
#